data_55bb29f88b2e7533c84674806367ddfd
#
_entry.id   55bb29f88b2e7533c84674806367ddfd
#
_cell.length_a   1.000
_cell.length_b   1.000
_cell.length_c   1.000
_cell.angle_alpha   90.00
_cell.angle_beta   90.00
_cell.angle_gamma   90.00
#
_symmetry.space_group_name_H-M   'P 1'
#
loop_
_entity.id
_entity.type
_entity.pdbx_description
1 polymer ?
#
loop_
_entity_poly.entity_id
_entity_poly.type
_entity_poly.pdbx_seq_one_letter_code
_entity_poly.pdbx_strand_id
1 'polypeptide(L)'
;TKKEFTENGFWKSGDVGFKDEEGYIYILDRKKDIINRGGYNVYSSEIENLISLQNGVIEVAVIPHPDEILGEKIHVVIFKNDSLLVDQLKLICKTKLADYKQPDYWTVVKDYLPKNKNGKVMKKDLSKLYNLF
;
A
#
# COMPACT_ATOMS: atom_id res chain seq x y z
N THR A 1 21.07 -2.47 12.31
CA THR A 1 21.94 -3.12 13.31
C THR A 1 21.57 -4.58 13.48
N LYS A 2 22.53 -5.37 13.96
CA LYS A 2 22.37 -6.83 14.08
C LYS A 2 21.18 -7.23 14.94
N LYS A 3 20.92 -6.52 16.03
CA LYS A 3 19.82 -6.83 16.95
C LYS A 3 18.42 -6.64 16.35
N GLU A 4 18.33 -6.00 15.19
CA GLU A 4 17.06 -5.77 14.50
C GLU A 4 16.71 -6.88 13.53
N PHE A 5 17.59 -7.88 13.38
CA PHE A 5 17.39 -9.01 12.47
C PHE A 5 17.05 -10.29 13.24
N THR A 6 16.22 -11.13 12.62
CA THR A 6 16.01 -12.50 13.07
C THR A 6 17.11 -13.39 12.50
N GLU A 7 17.16 -14.65 12.94
CA GLU A 7 18.10 -15.64 12.40
C GLU A 7 17.95 -15.85 10.91
N ASN A 8 16.74 -15.59 10.37
CA ASN A 8 16.44 -15.72 8.95
C ASN A 8 16.75 -14.45 8.14
N GLY A 9 17.34 -13.45 8.77
CA GLY A 9 17.69 -12.19 8.12
C GLY A 9 16.57 -11.18 8.00
N PHE A 10 15.47 -11.39 8.70
CA PHE A 10 14.34 -10.42 8.71
C PHE A 10 14.52 -9.36 9.78
N TRP A 11 13.99 -8.17 9.51
CA TRP A 11 13.98 -7.07 10.45
C TRP A 11 13.02 -7.33 11.62
N LYS A 12 13.45 -6.93 12.84
CA LYS A 12 12.59 -6.94 14.02
C LYS A 12 11.93 -5.59 14.29
N SER A 13 12.24 -4.58 13.51
CA SER A 13 11.82 -3.19 13.74
C SER A 13 10.41 -2.87 13.28
N GLY A 14 9.63 -3.85 12.82
CA GLY A 14 8.28 -3.64 12.32
C GLY A 14 8.20 -3.47 10.81
N ASP A 15 9.33 -3.46 10.12
CA ASP A 15 9.41 -3.47 8.67
C ASP A 15 9.57 -4.91 8.18
N VAL A 16 9.06 -5.20 6.99
CA VAL A 16 9.23 -6.50 6.33
C VAL A 16 10.31 -6.38 5.29
N GLY A 17 11.32 -7.21 5.37
CA GLY A 17 12.44 -7.18 4.44
C GLY A 17 13.26 -8.45 4.51
N PHE A 18 14.26 -8.52 3.64
CA PHE A 18 15.18 -9.66 3.64
C PHE A 18 16.57 -9.18 3.21
N LYS A 19 17.57 -9.98 3.59
CA LYS A 19 18.97 -9.74 3.23
C LYS A 19 19.33 -10.67 2.08
N ASP A 20 19.87 -10.11 0.98
CA ASP A 20 20.31 -10.91 -0.14
C ASP A 20 21.71 -11.52 0.11
N GLU A 21 22.18 -12.30 -0.86
CA GLU A 21 23.50 -12.97 -0.77
C GLU A 21 24.65 -11.99 -0.69
N GLU A 22 24.51 -10.79 -1.22
CA GLU A 22 25.55 -9.76 -1.23
C GLU A 22 25.53 -8.90 0.04
N GLY A 23 24.55 -9.12 0.92
CA GLY A 23 24.42 -8.37 2.16
C GLY A 23 23.53 -7.16 2.09
N TYR A 24 22.92 -6.87 0.96
CA TYR A 24 21.96 -5.78 0.83
C TYR A 24 20.62 -6.16 1.44
N ILE A 25 19.95 -5.17 1.99
CA ILE A 25 18.66 -5.37 2.66
C ILE A 25 17.56 -4.74 1.80
N TYR A 26 16.54 -5.54 1.49
CA TYR A 26 15.38 -5.11 0.75
C TYR A 26 14.19 -5.03 1.70
N ILE A 27 13.62 -3.84 1.84
CA ILE A 27 12.43 -3.62 2.68
C ILE A 27 11.22 -3.65 1.75
N LEU A 28 10.35 -4.66 1.95
CA LEU A 28 9.15 -4.83 1.13
C LEU A 28 8.03 -3.90 1.57
N ASP A 29 7.77 -3.85 2.88
CA ASP A 29 6.73 -2.99 3.43
C ASP A 29 6.88 -2.94 4.95
N ARG A 30 6.16 -2.02 5.59
CA ARG A 30 6.03 -2.03 7.04
C ARG A 30 5.02 -3.10 7.44
N LYS A 31 5.31 -3.83 8.52
CA LYS A 31 4.43 -4.90 8.99
C LYS A 31 2.99 -4.42 9.21
N LYS A 32 2.81 -3.20 9.71
CA LYS A 32 1.49 -2.60 9.94
C LYS A 32 0.74 -2.22 8.66
N ASP A 33 1.44 -2.14 7.52
CA ASP A 33 0.87 -1.76 6.24
C ASP A 33 0.58 -2.97 5.35
N ILE A 34 0.83 -4.18 5.85
CA ILE A 34 0.47 -5.41 5.15
C ILE A 34 -1.03 -5.63 5.32
N ILE A 35 -1.72 -5.87 4.22
CA ILE A 35 -3.16 -6.14 4.20
C ILE A 35 -3.38 -7.64 4.16
N ASN A 36 -4.13 -8.16 5.13
CA ASN A 36 -4.50 -9.58 5.17
C ASN A 36 -5.86 -9.76 4.50
N ARG A 37 -5.85 -10.05 3.21
CA ARG A 37 -7.07 -10.22 2.42
C ARG A 37 -7.38 -11.70 2.27
N GLY A 38 -8.32 -12.18 3.09
CA GLY A 38 -8.76 -13.57 3.03
C GLY A 38 -7.66 -14.60 3.30
N GLY A 39 -6.70 -14.27 4.17
CA GLY A 39 -5.56 -15.13 4.46
C GLY A 39 -4.32 -14.87 3.61
N TYR A 40 -4.43 -14.04 2.58
CA TYR A 40 -3.30 -13.66 1.74
C TYR A 40 -2.70 -12.35 2.24
N ASN A 41 -1.38 -12.31 2.37
CA ASN A 41 -0.67 -11.07 2.71
C ASN A 41 -0.46 -10.26 1.43
N VAL A 42 -1.04 -9.06 1.42
CA VAL A 42 -0.89 -8.12 0.31
C VAL A 42 -0.04 -6.95 0.79
N TYR A 43 1.03 -6.69 0.07
CA TYR A 43 1.92 -5.58 0.40
C TYR A 43 1.41 -4.32 -0.27
N SER A 44 1.03 -3.33 0.55
CA SER A 44 0.50 -2.08 0.03
C SER A 44 1.47 -1.37 -0.91
N SER A 45 2.77 -1.47 -0.63
CA SER A 45 3.82 -0.85 -1.45
C SER A 45 3.86 -1.37 -2.89
N GLU A 46 3.54 -2.65 -3.12
CA GLU A 46 3.50 -3.22 -4.47
C GLU A 46 2.44 -2.51 -5.32
N ILE A 47 1.27 -2.31 -4.74
CA ILE A 47 0.16 -1.65 -5.43
C ILE A 47 0.44 -0.15 -5.58
N GLU A 48 0.93 0.49 -4.53
CA GLU A 48 1.30 1.91 -4.55
C GLU A 48 2.34 2.21 -5.62
N ASN A 49 3.37 1.38 -5.72
CA ASN A 49 4.43 1.56 -6.71
C ASN A 49 3.89 1.43 -8.13
N LEU A 50 3.05 0.43 -8.37
CA LEU A 50 2.45 0.24 -9.69
C LEU A 50 1.60 1.44 -10.11
N ILE A 51 0.75 1.92 -9.21
CA ILE A 51 -0.14 3.04 -9.50
C ILE A 51 0.66 4.34 -9.65
N SER A 52 1.65 4.56 -8.80
CA SER A 52 2.45 5.80 -8.82
C SER A 52 3.23 6.00 -10.11
N LEU A 53 3.53 4.93 -10.83
CA LEU A 53 4.24 4.99 -12.12
C LEU A 53 3.35 5.51 -13.27
N GLN A 54 2.05 5.57 -13.06
CA GLN A 54 1.14 5.99 -14.12
C GLN A 54 1.07 7.51 -14.24
N ASN A 55 1.05 8.01 -15.48
CA ASN A 55 0.96 9.43 -15.73
C ASN A 55 -0.37 9.98 -15.21
N GLY A 56 -0.31 11.09 -14.48
CA GLY A 56 -1.48 11.73 -13.92
C GLY A 56 -1.74 11.37 -12.45
N VAL A 57 -1.03 10.40 -11.89
CA VAL A 57 -1.10 10.10 -10.46
C VAL A 57 -0.15 11.04 -9.72
N ILE A 58 -0.70 11.80 -8.77
CA ILE A 58 0.07 12.74 -7.97
C ILE A 58 0.51 12.08 -6.67
N GLU A 59 -0.44 11.48 -5.93
CA GLU A 59 -0.16 10.71 -4.73
C GLU A 59 -1.11 9.52 -4.63
N VAL A 60 -0.65 8.46 -3.98
CA VAL A 60 -1.46 7.26 -3.76
C VAL A 60 -1.10 6.65 -2.42
N ALA A 61 -2.09 6.12 -1.74
CA ALA A 61 -1.92 5.32 -0.53
C ALA A 61 -2.87 4.14 -0.59
N VAL A 62 -2.38 2.98 -0.22
CA VAL A 62 -3.17 1.75 -0.16
C VAL A 62 -3.31 1.35 1.30
N ILE A 63 -4.55 1.22 1.75
CA ILE A 63 -4.87 0.94 3.16
C ILE A 63 -5.76 -0.28 3.28
N PRO A 64 -5.74 -0.97 4.44
CA PRO A 64 -6.70 -2.02 4.71
C PRO A 64 -8.08 -1.43 4.97
N HIS A 65 -9.09 -2.11 4.46
CA HIS A 65 -10.49 -1.76 4.70
C HIS A 65 -11.12 -2.93 5.45
N PRO A 66 -11.69 -2.73 6.64
CA PRO A 66 -12.30 -3.82 7.40
C PRO A 66 -13.38 -4.55 6.62
N ASP A 67 -13.38 -5.88 6.66
CA ASP A 67 -14.36 -6.71 6.00
C ASP A 67 -14.74 -7.90 6.89
N GLU A 68 -16.02 -8.21 6.98
CA GLU A 68 -16.52 -9.26 7.86
C GLU A 68 -16.12 -10.66 7.40
N ILE A 69 -15.97 -10.86 6.09
CA ILE A 69 -15.68 -12.18 5.52
C ILE A 69 -14.20 -12.39 5.33
N LEU A 70 -13.51 -11.43 4.70
CA LEU A 70 -12.09 -11.56 4.37
C LEU A 70 -11.16 -11.06 5.47
N GLY A 71 -11.69 -10.38 6.49
CA GLY A 71 -10.90 -9.70 7.50
C GLY A 71 -10.53 -8.29 7.04
N GLU A 72 -9.83 -8.19 5.91
CA GLU A 72 -9.47 -6.92 5.31
C GLU A 72 -9.60 -6.99 3.79
N LYS A 73 -9.93 -5.86 3.20
CA LYS A 73 -9.93 -5.66 1.74
C LYS A 73 -8.96 -4.52 1.40
N ILE A 74 -8.70 -4.37 0.12
CA ILE A 74 -7.72 -3.39 -0.37
C ILE A 74 -8.44 -2.12 -0.79
N HIS A 75 -8.06 -0.99 -0.18
CA HIS A 75 -8.64 0.32 -0.46
C HIS A 75 -7.56 1.26 -0.96
N VAL A 76 -7.74 1.79 -2.16
CA VAL A 76 -6.82 2.76 -2.76
C VAL A 76 -7.37 4.17 -2.55
N VAL A 77 -6.55 5.03 -1.95
CA VAL A 77 -6.84 6.47 -1.81
C VAL A 77 -5.87 7.20 -2.73
N ILE A 78 -6.39 7.95 -3.68
CA ILE A 78 -5.58 8.53 -4.74
C ILE A 78 -5.88 10.01 -4.97
N PHE A 79 -4.82 10.79 -5.12
CA PHE A 79 -4.87 12.16 -5.63
C PHE A 79 -4.28 12.15 -7.04
N LYS A 80 -5.08 12.53 -8.02
CA LYS A 80 -4.72 12.42 -9.44
C LYS A 80 -5.16 13.63 -10.23
N ASN A 81 -4.61 13.79 -11.42
CA ASN A 81 -5.09 14.77 -12.39
C ASN A 81 -6.48 14.38 -12.90
N ASP A 82 -7.30 15.39 -13.22
CA ASP A 82 -8.67 15.17 -13.70
C ASP A 82 -8.72 14.41 -15.03
N SER A 83 -7.67 14.54 -15.83
CA SER A 83 -7.57 13.84 -17.12
C SER A 83 -7.38 12.33 -17.01
N LEU A 84 -6.90 11.84 -15.86
CA LEU A 84 -6.69 10.42 -15.64
C LEU A 84 -7.95 9.80 -15.06
N LEU A 85 -8.44 8.75 -15.70
CA LEU A 85 -9.63 8.03 -15.24
C LEU A 85 -9.24 6.86 -14.35
N VAL A 86 -10.02 6.65 -13.28
CA VAL A 86 -9.81 5.53 -12.36
C VAL A 86 -9.91 4.19 -13.10
N ASP A 87 -10.77 4.08 -14.09
CA ASP A 87 -10.93 2.86 -14.89
C ASP A 87 -9.64 2.45 -15.59
N GLN A 88 -8.82 3.42 -16.00
CA GLN A 88 -7.51 3.15 -16.59
C GLN A 88 -6.58 2.51 -15.57
N LEU A 89 -6.62 2.97 -14.33
CA LEU A 89 -5.81 2.41 -13.24
C LEU A 89 -6.30 1.02 -12.86
N LYS A 90 -7.61 0.80 -12.84
CA LYS A 90 -8.19 -0.52 -12.57
C LYS A 90 -7.74 -1.54 -13.61
N LEU A 91 -7.69 -1.14 -14.88
CA LEU A 91 -7.24 -2.01 -15.96
C LEU A 91 -5.76 -2.39 -15.80
N ILE A 92 -4.93 -1.43 -15.44
CA ILE A 92 -3.51 -1.67 -15.19
C ILE A 92 -3.31 -2.65 -14.03
N CYS A 93 -4.03 -2.46 -12.94
CA CYS A 93 -4.00 -3.38 -11.81
C CYS A 93 -4.44 -4.78 -12.21
N LYS A 94 -5.52 -4.88 -12.99
CA LYS A 94 -6.04 -6.15 -13.46
C LYS A 94 -5.02 -6.89 -14.33
N THR A 95 -4.25 -6.17 -15.12
CA THR A 95 -3.23 -6.74 -16.01
C THR A 95 -1.96 -7.15 -15.28
N LYS A 96 -1.53 -6.36 -14.28
CA LYS A 96 -0.21 -6.50 -13.66
C LYS A 96 -0.21 -7.16 -12.28
N LEU A 97 -1.35 -7.25 -11.61
CA LEU A 97 -1.45 -7.81 -10.26
C LEU A 97 -2.22 -9.13 -10.26
N ALA A 98 -1.87 -10.01 -9.32
CA ALA A 98 -2.62 -11.25 -9.10
C ALA A 98 -4.05 -10.94 -8.63
N ASP A 99 -4.97 -11.87 -8.80
CA ASP A 99 -6.39 -11.68 -8.48
C ASP A 99 -6.62 -11.25 -7.03
N TYR A 100 -5.91 -11.86 -6.07
CA TYR A 100 -6.08 -11.53 -4.65
C TYR A 100 -5.47 -10.16 -4.27
N LYS A 101 -4.71 -9.55 -5.18
CA LYS A 101 -4.09 -8.22 -4.98
C LYS A 101 -4.88 -7.09 -5.64
N GLN A 102 -6.02 -7.38 -6.25
CA GLN A 102 -6.82 -6.37 -6.91
C GLN A 102 -7.48 -5.47 -5.87
N PRO A 103 -7.39 -4.13 -6.03
CA PRO A 103 -8.08 -3.20 -5.13
C PRO A 103 -9.60 -3.41 -5.15
N ASP A 104 -10.19 -3.39 -3.97
CA ASP A 104 -11.64 -3.54 -3.80
C ASP A 104 -12.36 -2.20 -3.80
N TYR A 105 -11.71 -1.15 -3.29
CA TYR A 105 -12.27 0.18 -3.16
C TYR A 105 -11.31 1.23 -3.69
N TRP A 106 -11.86 2.27 -4.30
CA TRP A 106 -11.11 3.40 -4.82
C TRP A 106 -11.73 4.70 -4.32
N THR A 107 -10.95 5.54 -3.69
CA THR A 107 -11.36 6.87 -3.24
C THR A 107 -10.47 7.91 -3.89
N VAL A 108 -11.07 8.84 -4.64
CA VAL A 108 -10.34 9.96 -5.24
C VAL A 108 -10.47 11.17 -4.32
N VAL A 109 -9.33 11.72 -3.93
CA VAL A 109 -9.29 12.93 -3.10
C VAL A 109 -8.85 14.11 -3.93
N LYS A 110 -9.14 15.33 -3.45
CA LYS A 110 -8.95 16.57 -4.21
C LYS A 110 -7.68 17.33 -3.83
N ASP A 111 -6.88 16.79 -2.92
CA ASP A 111 -5.68 17.45 -2.42
C ASP A 111 -4.66 16.42 -1.95
N TYR A 112 -3.47 16.88 -1.62
CA TYR A 112 -2.41 16.03 -1.12
C TYR A 112 -2.83 15.28 0.13
N LEU A 113 -2.32 14.05 0.26
CA LEU A 113 -2.60 13.21 1.40
C LEU A 113 -1.89 13.75 2.66
N PRO A 114 -2.46 13.57 3.85
CA PRO A 114 -1.83 14.03 5.09
C PRO A 114 -0.51 13.29 5.32
N LYS A 115 0.52 14.05 5.69
CA LYS A 115 1.86 13.50 5.91
C LYS A 115 2.39 13.90 7.29
N ASN A 116 3.24 13.04 7.84
CA ASN A 116 3.95 13.35 9.08
C ASN A 116 5.16 14.25 8.80
N LYS A 117 5.92 14.55 9.84
CA LYS A 117 7.12 15.41 9.74
C LYS A 117 8.18 14.85 8.80
N ASN A 118 8.19 13.54 8.59
CA ASN A 118 9.16 12.86 7.73
C ASN A 118 8.68 12.72 6.29
N GLY A 119 7.52 13.27 5.96
CA GLY A 119 6.97 13.20 4.61
C GLY A 119 6.25 11.90 4.28
N LYS A 120 6.01 11.04 5.26
CA LYS A 120 5.26 9.79 5.05
C LYS A 120 3.77 10.03 5.20
N VAL A 121 2.97 9.40 4.35
CA VAL A 121 1.51 9.47 4.42
C VAL A 121 1.03 8.86 5.73
N MET A 122 0.15 9.60 6.42
CA MET A 122 -0.45 9.18 7.69
C MET A 122 -1.63 8.27 7.42
N LYS A 123 -1.37 7.02 7.04
CA LYS A 123 -2.40 6.06 6.62
C LYS A 123 -3.48 5.83 7.67
N LYS A 124 -3.12 5.86 8.96
CA LYS A 124 -4.06 5.66 10.05
C LYS A 124 -5.18 6.71 10.10
N ASP A 125 -4.90 7.90 9.59
CA ASP A 125 -5.83 9.02 9.66
C ASP A 125 -6.71 9.13 8.41
N LEU A 126 -6.39 8.38 7.35
CA LEU A 126 -7.11 8.49 6.08
C LEU A 126 -8.58 8.09 6.21
N SER A 127 -8.87 7.02 6.94
CA SER A 127 -10.24 6.56 7.10
C SER A 127 -11.12 7.58 7.81
N LYS A 128 -10.59 8.25 8.82
CA LYS A 128 -11.31 9.30 9.55
C LYS A 128 -11.46 10.57 8.71
N LEU A 129 -10.37 11.00 8.09
CA LEU A 129 -10.32 12.26 7.34
C LEU A 129 -11.28 12.26 6.15
N TYR A 130 -11.41 11.14 5.49
CA TYR A 130 -12.25 11.02 4.28
C TYR A 130 -13.51 10.18 4.49
N ASN A 131 -13.83 9.81 5.73
CA ASN A 131 -15.01 9.00 6.07
C ASN A 131 -15.10 7.70 5.24
N LEU A 132 -14.02 6.97 5.18
CA LEU A 132 -13.95 5.77 4.33
C LEU A 132 -14.66 4.56 4.93
N PHE A 133 -14.63 4.43 6.25
CA PHE A 133 -15.28 3.34 6.99
C PHE A 133 -15.31 3.58 8.50
#